data_761d759c2f814394f044ddef64f68932
#
_entry.id   761d759c2f814394f044ddef64f68932
#
_cell.length_a   1.000
_cell.length_b   1.000
_cell.length_c   1.000
_cell.angle_alpha   90.00
_cell.angle_beta   90.00
_cell.angle_gamma   90.00
#
_symmetry.space_group_name_H-M   'P 1'
#
loop_
_entity.id
_entity.type
_entity.pdbx_description
1 polymer ?
#
loop_
_entity_poly.entity_id
_entity_poly.type
_entity_poly.pdbx_seq_one_letter_code
_entity_poly.pdbx_strand_id
1 'polypeptide(L)'
;MRFCNSFTFSRRDFTPLIANSLNRLLSNLFSLVNLRALQFFFFAAIALFLSVTLLRGALSSGATYSISFVDIDGNKLSTADGHMTVLVVATTADWEKARAVGERIPDYCLGNPDYRMITIIRFIRKHGAIVRKIAMVVVKHRVSEEAKRLQNRYDTNKIMRDARQDIFTVVDFDGTVSSQLGEPAGATDFCVFVFGHRGELLAQWHGVPAAKQLAAVVK
;
A
#
# COMPACT_ATOMS: atom_id res chain seq x y z
N MET A 1 60.41 -24.23 -67.44
CA MET A 1 60.92 -25.28 -66.55
C MET A 1 60.43 -24.84 -65.14
N ARG A 2 59.40 -25.52 -64.63
CA ARG A 2 59.34 -26.54 -63.55
C ARG A 2 60.22 -26.10 -62.36
N PHE A 3 59.73 -25.86 -61.12
CA PHE A 3 59.12 -26.85 -60.23
C PHE A 3 58.19 -26.21 -59.19
N CYS A 4 57.10 -26.85 -59.01
CA CYS A 4 56.12 -26.74 -57.93
C CYS A 4 56.71 -27.36 -56.64
N ASN A 5 56.53 -26.77 -55.45
CA ASN A 5 56.63 -27.51 -54.21
C ASN A 5 55.52 -26.98 -53.25
N SER A 6 54.46 -27.73 -53.18
CA SER A 6 53.41 -27.61 -52.21
C SER A 6 53.84 -28.17 -50.87
N PHE A 7 53.84 -27.33 -49.84
CA PHE A 7 53.92 -27.77 -48.44
C PHE A 7 52.53 -27.86 -47.87
N THR A 8 52.01 -29.07 -47.75
CA THR A 8 50.80 -29.35 -47.01
C THR A 8 51.12 -29.46 -45.52
N PHE A 9 50.66 -28.48 -44.75
CA PHE A 9 50.76 -28.50 -43.29
C PHE A 9 49.57 -29.32 -42.74
N SER A 10 49.87 -30.46 -42.13
CA SER A 10 48.90 -31.39 -41.54
C SER A 10 48.33 -30.83 -40.24
N ARG A 11 47.03 -30.58 -40.23
CA ARG A 11 46.23 -29.98 -39.16
C ARG A 11 45.70 -31.03 -38.15
N ARG A 12 46.51 -32.02 -37.73
CA ARG A 12 45.98 -33.15 -36.95
C ARG A 12 46.48 -33.39 -35.54
N ASP A 13 47.38 -32.62 -34.97
CA ASP A 13 48.00 -33.01 -33.69
C ASP A 13 47.93 -32.07 -32.51
N PHE A 14 47.06 -31.01 -32.55
CA PHE A 14 47.02 -30.04 -31.44
C PHE A 14 45.76 -30.06 -30.56
N THR A 15 44.76 -30.92 -30.87
CA THR A 15 43.45 -30.87 -30.17
C THR A 15 43.30 -31.73 -28.90
N PRO A 16 44.03 -32.83 -28.64
CA PRO A 16 43.76 -33.64 -27.45
C PRO A 16 44.39 -33.15 -26.16
N LEU A 17 45.50 -32.38 -26.20
CA LEU A 17 46.19 -31.96 -25.01
C LEU A 17 45.50 -30.82 -24.24
N ILE A 18 44.87 -29.89 -24.94
CA ILE A 18 44.16 -28.74 -24.33
C ILE A 18 42.82 -29.20 -23.73
N ALA A 19 42.12 -30.13 -24.37
CA ALA A 19 40.84 -30.66 -23.88
C ALA A 19 41.00 -31.43 -22.55
N ASN A 20 42.11 -32.19 -22.38
CA ASN A 20 42.37 -32.95 -21.17
C ASN A 20 42.80 -32.06 -20.00
N SER A 21 43.51 -30.98 -20.24
CA SER A 21 43.89 -30.02 -19.19
C SER A 21 42.70 -29.19 -18.72
N LEU A 22 41.79 -28.79 -19.61
CA LEU A 22 40.54 -28.06 -19.27
C LEU A 22 39.58 -28.94 -18.46
N ASN A 23 39.40 -30.19 -18.83
CA ASN A 23 38.55 -31.13 -18.08
C ASN A 23 39.10 -31.44 -16.68
N ARG A 24 40.43 -31.53 -16.50
CA ARG A 24 41.04 -31.67 -15.17
C ARG A 24 40.90 -30.43 -14.32
N LEU A 25 40.97 -29.21 -14.87
CA LEU A 25 40.75 -27.97 -14.17
C LEU A 25 39.26 -27.83 -13.77
N LEU A 26 38.31 -28.16 -14.63
CA LEU A 26 36.90 -28.13 -14.32
C LEU A 26 36.50 -29.18 -13.26
N SER A 27 37.04 -30.41 -13.34
CA SER A 27 36.77 -31.48 -12.35
C SER A 27 37.32 -31.09 -10.94
N ASN A 28 38.49 -30.43 -10.86
CA ASN A 28 39.05 -29.97 -9.61
C ASN A 28 38.31 -28.76 -9.04
N LEU A 29 37.75 -27.88 -9.87
CA LEU A 29 36.89 -26.78 -9.42
C LEU A 29 35.55 -27.30 -8.88
N PHE A 30 34.94 -28.32 -9.51
CA PHE A 30 33.71 -28.93 -9.03
C PHE A 30 33.88 -29.77 -7.75
N SER A 31 35.04 -30.35 -7.50
CA SER A 31 35.30 -31.13 -6.29
C SER A 31 35.58 -30.26 -5.05
N LEU A 32 35.97 -28.98 -5.22
CA LEU A 32 36.21 -28.02 -4.15
C LEU A 32 34.92 -27.30 -3.68
N VAL A 33 33.87 -27.30 -4.46
CA VAL A 33 32.57 -26.79 -4.03
C VAL A 33 31.88 -27.86 -3.18
N ASN A 34 32.09 -27.78 -1.87
CA ASN A 34 31.47 -28.66 -0.89
C ASN A 34 29.95 -28.52 -1.07
N LEU A 35 29.28 -29.54 -1.62
CA LEU A 35 27.83 -29.54 -1.92
C LEU A 35 27.01 -29.15 -0.68
N ARG A 36 27.54 -29.48 0.52
CA ARG A 36 26.98 -29.03 1.80
C ARG A 36 27.10 -27.52 2.04
N ALA A 37 28.19 -26.88 1.65
CA ALA A 37 28.34 -25.43 1.76
C ALA A 37 27.37 -24.72 0.83
N LEU A 38 27.17 -25.21 -0.40
CA LEU A 38 26.20 -24.67 -1.35
C LEU A 38 24.76 -24.80 -0.83
N GLN A 39 24.41 -25.92 -0.19
CA GLN A 39 23.12 -26.09 0.48
C GLN A 39 22.94 -25.11 1.64
N PHE A 40 23.96 -24.90 2.48
CA PHE A 40 23.90 -23.93 3.57
C PHE A 40 23.69 -22.49 3.06
N PHE A 41 24.40 -22.07 2.01
CA PHE A 41 24.22 -20.77 1.38
C PHE A 41 22.82 -20.61 0.77
N PHE A 42 22.27 -21.66 0.15
CA PHE A 42 20.93 -21.64 -0.42
C PHE A 42 19.84 -21.54 0.66
N PHE A 43 19.97 -22.30 1.76
CA PHE A 43 19.05 -22.21 2.91
C PHE A 43 19.18 -20.87 3.65
N ALA A 44 20.39 -20.34 3.81
CA ALA A 44 20.61 -19.02 4.41
C ALA A 44 20.03 -17.90 3.55
N ALA A 45 20.15 -17.97 2.22
CA ALA A 45 19.56 -17.01 1.30
C ALA A 45 18.01 -17.09 1.32
N ILE A 46 17.44 -18.30 1.36
CA ILE A 46 15.98 -18.47 1.48
C ILE A 46 15.48 -17.95 2.83
N ALA A 47 16.18 -18.23 3.94
CA ALA A 47 15.82 -17.72 5.25
C ALA A 47 15.91 -16.18 5.32
N LEU A 48 16.91 -15.59 4.68
CA LEU A 48 17.04 -14.13 4.58
C LEU A 48 15.93 -13.53 3.72
N PHE A 49 15.54 -14.17 2.61
CA PHE A 49 14.42 -13.74 1.78
C PHE A 49 13.08 -13.87 2.49
N LEU A 50 12.86 -14.96 3.24
CA LEU A 50 11.64 -15.13 4.05
C LEU A 50 11.54 -14.10 5.18
N SER A 51 12.64 -13.71 5.80
CA SER A 51 12.61 -12.71 6.88
C SER A 51 12.26 -11.31 6.39
N VAL A 52 12.60 -10.94 5.16
CA VAL A 52 12.26 -9.63 4.57
C VAL A 52 10.77 -9.55 4.18
N THR A 53 10.12 -10.68 3.85
CA THR A 53 8.69 -10.69 3.45
C THR A 53 7.72 -10.67 4.63
N LEU A 54 8.18 -10.96 5.85
CA LEU A 54 7.34 -10.98 7.07
C LEU A 54 7.20 -9.60 7.75
N LEU A 55 7.89 -8.56 7.28
CA LEU A 55 7.84 -7.20 7.89
C LEU A 55 6.80 -6.27 7.22
N ARG A 56 5.76 -6.79 6.58
CA ARG A 56 4.54 -6.01 6.34
C ARG A 56 3.66 -6.10 7.58
N GLY A 57 4.16 -5.54 8.66
CA GLY A 57 3.48 -5.47 9.92
C GLY A 57 2.37 -4.42 9.91
N ALA A 58 1.34 -4.64 10.71
CA ALA A 58 0.36 -3.63 11.08
C ALA A 58 1.08 -2.34 11.52
N LEU A 59 0.46 -1.20 11.23
CA LEU A 59 1.02 0.09 11.64
C LEU A 59 1.19 0.11 13.17
N SER A 60 2.30 0.66 13.65
CA SER A 60 2.59 0.77 15.08
C SER A 60 2.16 2.14 15.60
N SER A 61 1.39 2.19 16.67
CA SER A 61 1.04 3.45 17.35
C SER A 61 2.30 4.19 17.79
N GLY A 62 2.30 5.51 17.61
CA GLY A 62 3.43 6.39 17.90
C GLY A 62 4.47 6.50 16.79
N ALA A 63 4.44 5.64 15.77
CA ALA A 63 5.29 5.79 14.59
C ALA A 63 4.70 6.78 13.59
N THR A 64 5.56 7.41 12.79
CA THR A 64 5.17 8.41 11.78
C THR A 64 5.08 7.77 10.40
N TYR A 65 3.99 8.06 9.68
CA TYR A 65 3.70 7.52 8.36
C TYR A 65 3.31 8.65 7.41
N SER A 66 3.97 8.74 6.26
CA SER A 66 3.60 9.64 5.18
C SER A 66 2.95 8.84 4.05
N ILE A 67 1.64 8.62 4.16
CA ILE A 67 0.86 7.86 3.19
C ILE A 67 0.10 8.86 2.32
N SER A 68 0.24 8.72 0.99
CA SER A 68 -0.36 9.64 0.04
C SER A 68 -1.52 9.00 -0.71
N PHE A 69 -2.57 9.77 -0.95
CA PHE A 69 -3.78 9.35 -1.62
C PHE A 69 -4.17 10.36 -2.71
N VAL A 70 -5.02 9.90 -3.63
CA VAL A 70 -5.75 10.80 -4.54
C VAL A 70 -7.23 10.51 -4.35
N ASP A 71 -8.01 11.54 -4.04
CA ASP A 71 -9.44 11.41 -3.84
C ASP A 71 -10.23 11.34 -5.18
N ILE A 72 -11.53 11.15 -5.08
CA ILE A 72 -12.42 11.06 -6.26
C ILE A 72 -12.54 12.36 -7.06
N ASP A 73 -12.08 13.47 -6.52
CA ASP A 73 -12.09 14.78 -7.15
C ASP A 73 -10.69 15.18 -7.69
N GLY A 74 -9.69 14.31 -7.47
CA GLY A 74 -8.31 14.50 -7.94
C GLY A 74 -7.42 15.27 -6.95
N ASN A 75 -7.88 15.53 -5.72
CA ASN A 75 -7.07 16.18 -4.70
C ASN A 75 -6.01 15.22 -4.18
N LYS A 76 -4.78 15.71 -4.04
CA LYS A 76 -3.69 14.99 -3.41
C LYS A 76 -3.75 15.19 -1.90
N LEU A 77 -3.83 14.10 -1.16
CA LEU A 77 -3.92 14.08 0.30
C LEU A 77 -2.74 13.29 0.87
N SER A 78 -2.30 13.62 2.07
CA SER A 78 -1.27 12.86 2.78
C SER A 78 -1.57 12.81 4.27
N THR A 79 -1.22 11.74 4.96
CA THR A 79 -1.32 11.67 6.43
C THR A 79 -0.36 12.63 7.15
N ALA A 80 0.62 13.20 6.44
CA ALA A 80 1.67 14.05 7.00
C ALA A 80 1.71 15.45 6.36
N ASP A 81 0.56 16.01 5.97
CA ASP A 81 0.45 17.31 5.29
C ASP A 81 -0.07 18.44 6.20
N GLY A 82 0.05 18.27 7.50
CA GLY A 82 -0.29 19.30 8.47
C GLY A 82 -1.69 19.20 9.06
N HIS A 83 -2.49 18.20 8.68
CA HIS A 83 -3.84 18.00 9.22
C HIS A 83 -3.89 16.86 10.24
N MET A 84 -4.67 17.05 11.30
CA MET A 84 -5.15 15.91 12.10
C MET A 84 -6.14 15.12 11.23
N THR A 85 -5.79 13.86 10.89
CA THR A 85 -6.54 13.08 9.91
C THR A 85 -7.20 11.87 10.56
N VAL A 86 -8.54 11.82 10.53
CA VAL A 86 -9.31 10.60 10.81
C VAL A 86 -9.49 9.84 9.50
N LEU A 87 -8.89 8.67 9.38
CA LEU A 87 -8.91 7.86 8.18
C LEU A 87 -9.72 6.61 8.42
N VAL A 88 -10.76 6.41 7.60
CA VAL A 88 -11.69 5.28 7.69
C VAL A 88 -11.49 4.38 6.49
N VAL A 89 -11.21 3.10 6.73
CA VAL A 89 -11.16 2.06 5.69
C VAL A 89 -12.42 1.24 5.77
N ALA A 90 -13.20 1.27 4.72
CA ALA A 90 -14.54 0.66 4.64
C ALA A 90 -14.73 -0.10 3.32
N THR A 91 -15.59 -1.11 3.32
CA THR A 91 -16.12 -1.69 2.09
C THR A 91 -17.37 -0.92 1.64
N THR A 92 -17.87 -1.21 0.46
CA THR A 92 -19.14 -0.63 -0.02
C THR A 92 -20.36 -1.01 0.85
N ALA A 93 -20.25 -2.04 1.70
CA ALA A 93 -21.29 -2.45 2.63
C ALA A 93 -21.23 -1.68 3.97
N ASP A 94 -20.10 -1.06 4.29
CA ASP A 94 -19.86 -0.43 5.59
C ASP A 94 -20.16 1.08 5.61
N TRP A 95 -20.95 1.57 4.65
CA TRP A 95 -21.24 3.00 4.52
C TRP A 95 -21.84 3.62 5.78
N GLU A 96 -22.77 2.91 6.42
CA GLU A 96 -23.38 3.36 7.68
C GLU A 96 -22.37 3.42 8.85
N LYS A 97 -21.39 2.50 8.87
CA LYS A 97 -20.31 2.56 9.86
C LYS A 97 -19.41 3.76 9.64
N ALA A 98 -19.05 4.07 8.38
CA ALA A 98 -18.25 5.24 8.05
C ALA A 98 -18.99 6.53 8.45
N ARG A 99 -20.29 6.63 8.19
CA ARG A 99 -21.15 7.71 8.66
C ARG A 99 -21.12 7.84 10.18
N ALA A 100 -21.31 6.72 10.89
CA ALA A 100 -21.29 6.72 12.35
C ALA A 100 -19.97 7.20 12.95
N VAL A 101 -18.82 7.01 12.25
CA VAL A 101 -17.55 7.63 12.66
C VAL A 101 -17.62 9.15 12.49
N GLY A 102 -18.11 9.64 11.33
CA GLY A 102 -18.25 11.07 11.08
C GLY A 102 -19.17 11.79 12.08
N GLU A 103 -20.27 11.13 12.48
CA GLU A 103 -21.19 11.66 13.51
C GLU A 103 -20.56 11.72 14.91
N ARG A 104 -19.54 10.89 15.18
CA ARG A 104 -18.81 10.85 16.46
C ARG A 104 -17.62 11.80 16.52
N ILE A 105 -17.26 12.43 15.41
CA ILE A 105 -16.25 13.48 15.39
C ILE A 105 -16.77 14.67 16.22
N PRO A 106 -15.96 15.19 17.16
CA PRO A 106 -16.36 16.31 18.00
C PRO A 106 -16.72 17.56 17.20
N ASP A 107 -17.70 18.33 17.68
CA ASP A 107 -18.19 19.51 16.94
C ASP A 107 -17.13 20.60 16.74
N TYR A 108 -16.12 20.70 17.62
CA TYR A 108 -15.01 21.64 17.44
C TYR A 108 -14.09 21.33 16.26
N CYS A 109 -14.17 20.11 15.69
CA CYS A 109 -13.46 19.74 14.48
C CYS A 109 -14.23 20.11 13.22
N LEU A 110 -15.55 20.35 13.31
CA LEU A 110 -16.41 20.64 12.16
C LEU A 110 -16.03 21.96 11.49
N GLY A 111 -15.77 21.92 10.19
CA GLY A 111 -15.37 23.09 9.40
C GLY A 111 -14.02 23.69 9.82
N ASN A 112 -13.29 23.06 10.74
CA ASN A 112 -11.96 23.49 11.13
C ASN A 112 -10.93 22.92 10.15
N PRO A 113 -10.13 23.77 9.45
CA PRO A 113 -9.20 23.32 8.44
C PRO A 113 -8.05 22.44 8.97
N ASP A 114 -7.78 22.47 10.28
CA ASP A 114 -6.74 21.64 10.88
C ASP A 114 -7.14 20.16 10.98
N TYR A 115 -8.44 19.86 10.80
CA TYR A 115 -9.00 18.53 10.92
C TYR A 115 -9.64 18.09 9.63
N ARG A 116 -9.48 16.81 9.31
CA ARG A 116 -10.21 16.20 8.20
C ARG A 116 -10.53 14.74 8.44
N MET A 117 -11.58 14.27 7.77
CA MET A 117 -11.89 12.86 7.66
C MET A 117 -11.71 12.39 6.22
N ILE A 118 -10.94 11.32 6.02
CA ILE A 118 -10.76 10.65 4.71
C ILE A 118 -11.42 9.28 4.79
N THR A 119 -12.33 9.00 3.87
CA THR A 119 -12.94 7.67 3.74
C THR A 119 -12.34 6.93 2.57
N ILE A 120 -11.73 5.78 2.80
CA ILE A 120 -11.20 4.88 1.79
C ILE A 120 -12.23 3.78 1.55
N ILE A 121 -12.82 3.77 0.35
CA ILE A 121 -13.76 2.72 -0.08
C ILE A 121 -12.98 1.62 -0.77
N ARG A 122 -12.83 0.50 -0.10
CA ARG A 122 -12.10 -0.67 -0.56
C ARG A 122 -12.99 -1.62 -1.34
N PHE A 123 -12.49 -2.08 -2.49
CA PHE A 123 -13.12 -3.12 -3.29
C PHE A 123 -12.40 -4.45 -3.12
N ILE A 124 -13.13 -5.47 -2.65
CA ILE A 124 -12.58 -6.79 -2.31
C ILE A 124 -12.11 -7.56 -3.56
N ARG A 125 -12.75 -7.33 -4.71
CA ARG A 125 -12.47 -8.04 -5.95
C ARG A 125 -11.92 -7.09 -7.01
N LYS A 126 -11.06 -7.60 -7.87
CA LYS A 126 -10.60 -6.85 -9.05
C LYS A 126 -11.80 -6.66 -10.00
N HIS A 127 -11.98 -5.43 -10.45
CA HIS A 127 -13.08 -5.05 -11.33
C HIS A 127 -12.54 -4.56 -12.67
N GLY A 128 -13.23 -4.93 -13.76
CA GLY A 128 -12.92 -4.39 -15.09
C GLY A 128 -13.24 -2.90 -15.19
N ALA A 129 -12.74 -2.24 -16.25
CA ALA A 129 -12.84 -0.79 -16.43
C ALA A 129 -14.29 -0.25 -16.41
N ILE A 130 -15.24 -1.00 -16.99
CA ILE A 130 -16.65 -0.59 -17.02
C ILE A 130 -17.25 -0.59 -15.60
N VAL A 131 -17.00 -1.66 -14.83
CA VAL A 131 -17.49 -1.77 -13.45
C VAL A 131 -16.90 -0.68 -12.57
N ARG A 132 -15.61 -0.36 -12.74
CA ARG A 132 -14.94 0.76 -12.04
C ARG A 132 -15.62 2.10 -12.34
N LYS A 133 -15.99 2.37 -13.58
CA LYS A 133 -16.72 3.60 -13.95
C LYS A 133 -18.10 3.68 -13.27
N ILE A 134 -18.86 2.59 -13.29
CA ILE A 134 -20.17 2.52 -12.61
C ILE A 134 -20.01 2.72 -11.11
N ALA A 135 -19.06 2.01 -10.48
CA ALA A 135 -18.76 2.15 -9.06
C ALA A 135 -18.40 3.60 -8.68
N MET A 136 -17.61 4.28 -9.51
CA MET A 136 -17.27 5.68 -9.29
C MET A 136 -18.48 6.60 -9.32
N VAL A 137 -19.45 6.38 -10.23
CA VAL A 137 -20.70 7.14 -10.27
C VAL A 137 -21.50 6.93 -8.99
N VAL A 138 -21.61 5.67 -8.53
CA VAL A 138 -22.33 5.35 -7.28
C VAL A 138 -21.65 6.00 -6.08
N VAL A 139 -20.31 5.93 -5.99
CA VAL A 139 -19.57 6.57 -4.89
C VAL A 139 -19.78 8.07 -4.91
N LYS A 140 -19.67 8.74 -6.06
CA LYS A 140 -19.89 10.19 -6.19
C LYS A 140 -21.31 10.59 -5.77
N HIS A 141 -22.32 9.81 -6.13
CA HIS A 141 -23.68 10.04 -5.68
C HIS A 141 -23.80 9.95 -4.14
N ARG A 142 -23.22 8.91 -3.54
CA ARG A 142 -23.21 8.74 -2.07
C ARG A 142 -22.49 9.90 -1.37
N VAL A 143 -21.35 10.33 -1.89
CA VAL A 143 -20.61 11.48 -1.36
C VAL A 143 -21.46 12.76 -1.41
N SER A 144 -22.24 12.95 -2.47
CA SER A 144 -23.16 14.11 -2.57
C SER A 144 -24.27 14.06 -1.53
N GLU A 145 -24.80 12.88 -1.21
CA GLU A 145 -25.79 12.71 -0.14
C GLU A 145 -25.20 12.98 1.25
N GLU A 146 -23.97 12.51 1.49
CA GLU A 146 -23.29 12.82 2.76
C GLU A 146 -22.95 14.31 2.89
N ALA A 147 -22.62 14.98 1.78
CA ALA A 147 -22.38 16.43 1.78
C ALA A 147 -23.63 17.21 2.22
N LYS A 148 -24.82 16.82 1.73
CA LYS A 148 -26.08 17.45 2.15
C LYS A 148 -26.34 17.26 3.67
N ARG A 149 -26.03 16.07 4.20
CA ARG A 149 -26.18 15.77 5.64
C ARG A 149 -25.21 16.58 6.48
N LEU A 150 -23.95 16.64 6.05
CA LEU A 150 -22.92 17.43 6.73
C LEU A 150 -23.27 18.93 6.66
N GLN A 151 -23.81 19.42 5.54
CA GLN A 151 -24.27 20.81 5.41
C GLN A 151 -25.35 21.15 6.42
N ASN A 152 -26.35 20.28 6.60
CA ASN A 152 -27.37 20.49 7.64
C ASN A 152 -26.76 20.58 9.05
N ARG A 153 -25.70 19.80 9.32
CA ARG A 153 -24.98 19.91 10.60
C ARG A 153 -24.19 21.21 10.69
N TYR A 154 -23.60 21.68 9.60
CA TYR A 154 -22.91 22.98 9.51
C TYR A 154 -23.89 24.12 9.75
N ASP A 155 -25.03 24.12 9.10
CA ASP A 155 -26.08 25.12 9.23
C ASP A 155 -26.58 25.20 10.69
N THR A 156 -26.79 24.05 11.34
CA THR A 156 -27.18 23.95 12.74
C THR A 156 -26.13 24.57 13.67
N ASN A 157 -24.84 24.37 13.36
CA ASN A 157 -23.72 24.90 14.13
C ASN A 157 -23.25 26.29 13.66
N LYS A 158 -23.99 26.92 12.70
CA LYS A 158 -23.68 28.24 12.13
C LYS A 158 -22.29 28.31 11.47
N ILE A 159 -21.83 27.22 10.89
CA ILE A 159 -20.57 27.14 10.14
C ILE A 159 -20.81 27.59 8.71
N MET A 160 -20.26 28.74 8.33
CA MET A 160 -20.44 29.37 7.01
C MET A 160 -19.42 28.80 6.01
N ARG A 161 -19.54 27.50 5.70
CA ARG A 161 -18.65 26.79 4.78
C ARG A 161 -19.42 25.74 3.97
N ASP A 162 -18.99 25.48 2.74
CA ASP A 162 -19.52 24.39 1.94
C ASP A 162 -18.97 23.05 2.45
N ALA A 163 -19.86 22.25 3.03
CA ALA A 163 -19.53 20.96 3.61
C ALA A 163 -18.97 19.96 2.59
N ARG A 164 -19.26 20.14 1.28
CA ARG A 164 -18.72 19.28 0.22
C ARG A 164 -17.20 19.35 0.16
N GLN A 165 -16.60 20.48 0.49
CA GLN A 165 -15.15 20.70 0.50
C GLN A 165 -14.42 19.95 1.62
N ASP A 166 -15.16 19.49 2.63
CA ASP A 166 -14.59 18.80 3.79
C ASP A 166 -14.82 17.27 3.75
N ILE A 167 -15.40 16.76 2.64
CA ILE A 167 -15.59 15.32 2.41
C ILE A 167 -14.56 14.79 1.42
N PHE A 168 -13.61 14.02 1.93
CA PHE A 168 -12.57 13.38 1.15
C PHE A 168 -12.84 11.88 1.04
N THR A 169 -12.95 11.38 -0.19
CA THR A 169 -13.22 9.96 -0.44
C THR A 169 -12.20 9.41 -1.44
N VAL A 170 -11.53 8.35 -1.06
CA VAL A 170 -10.57 7.61 -1.89
C VAL A 170 -11.18 6.28 -2.29
N VAL A 171 -11.02 5.86 -3.54
CA VAL A 171 -11.50 4.56 -4.02
C VAL A 171 -10.31 3.65 -4.27
N ASP A 172 -10.22 2.58 -3.51
CA ASP A 172 -9.15 1.60 -3.58
C ASP A 172 -9.63 0.32 -4.32
N PHE A 173 -9.47 0.32 -5.64
CA PHE A 173 -9.85 -0.82 -6.49
C PHE A 173 -8.85 -1.97 -6.47
N ASP A 174 -7.62 -1.70 -6.11
CA ASP A 174 -6.50 -2.63 -6.29
C ASP A 174 -5.91 -3.08 -4.93
N GLY A 175 -6.43 -2.55 -3.82
CA GLY A 175 -5.91 -2.80 -2.48
C GLY A 175 -4.57 -2.09 -2.20
N THR A 176 -4.13 -1.20 -3.10
CA THR A 176 -2.83 -0.52 -2.98
C THR A 176 -2.81 0.42 -1.78
N VAL A 177 -3.88 1.17 -1.56
CA VAL A 177 -4.00 2.12 -0.45
C VAL A 177 -4.16 1.36 0.86
N SER A 178 -5.04 0.36 0.91
CA SER A 178 -5.26 -0.48 2.10
C SER A 178 -3.98 -1.20 2.52
N SER A 179 -3.17 -1.68 1.56
CA SER A 179 -1.90 -2.36 1.87
C SER A 179 -0.85 -1.43 2.49
N GLN A 180 -0.86 -0.14 2.20
CA GLN A 180 0.01 0.84 2.85
C GLN A 180 -0.37 1.06 4.33
N LEU A 181 -1.62 0.77 4.68
CA LEU A 181 -2.13 0.82 6.05
C LEU A 181 -1.93 -0.51 6.80
N GLY A 182 -1.18 -1.45 6.23
CA GLY A 182 -0.96 -2.76 6.82
C GLY A 182 -2.14 -3.73 6.69
N GLU A 183 -3.20 -3.32 6.00
CA GLU A 183 -4.37 -4.16 5.78
C GLU A 183 -4.12 -5.16 4.65
N PRO A 184 -4.37 -6.46 4.84
CA PRO A 184 -4.15 -7.45 3.80
C PRO A 184 -5.06 -7.21 2.59
N ALA A 185 -4.57 -7.56 1.42
CA ALA A 185 -5.37 -7.49 0.20
C ALA A 185 -6.61 -8.38 0.33
N GLY A 186 -7.79 -7.81 0.06
CA GLY A 186 -9.07 -8.51 0.18
C GLY A 186 -9.64 -8.60 1.61
N ALA A 187 -8.99 -7.98 2.62
CA ALA A 187 -9.59 -7.85 3.93
C ALA A 187 -10.93 -7.11 3.85
N THR A 188 -11.87 -7.50 4.69
CA THR A 188 -13.21 -6.90 4.77
C THR A 188 -13.41 -6.09 6.03
N ASP A 189 -12.42 -6.06 6.91
CA ASP A 189 -12.52 -5.44 8.22
C ASP A 189 -12.66 -3.92 8.10
N PHE A 190 -13.58 -3.38 8.87
CA PHE A 190 -13.75 -1.94 9.00
C PHE A 190 -12.73 -1.42 10.00
N CYS A 191 -11.86 -0.48 9.54
CA CYS A 191 -10.80 0.06 10.36
C CYS A 191 -10.86 1.59 10.41
N VAL A 192 -10.50 2.15 11.55
CA VAL A 192 -10.37 3.59 11.77
C VAL A 192 -8.98 3.89 12.29
N PHE A 193 -8.29 4.81 11.66
CA PHE A 193 -6.96 5.30 12.06
C PHE A 193 -7.04 6.79 12.36
N VAL A 194 -6.29 7.27 13.34
CA VAL A 194 -6.13 8.70 13.59
C VAL A 194 -4.65 9.03 13.50
N PHE A 195 -4.33 9.93 12.58
CA PHE A 195 -2.98 10.47 12.39
C PHE A 195 -2.91 11.90 12.89
N GLY A 196 -1.85 12.22 13.61
CA GLY A 196 -1.49 13.59 13.99
C GLY A 196 -1.00 14.40 12.79
N HIS A 197 -0.78 15.70 13.00
CA HIS A 197 -0.41 16.68 11.96
C HIS A 197 0.85 16.31 11.13
N ARG A 198 1.77 15.54 11.71
CA ARG A 198 3.00 15.10 11.05
C ARG A 198 2.94 13.64 10.61
N GLY A 199 1.75 13.02 10.67
CA GLY A 199 1.55 11.63 10.29
C GLY A 199 1.84 10.62 11.39
N GLU A 200 1.94 11.03 12.65
CA GLU A 200 2.05 10.10 13.76
C GLU A 200 0.76 9.30 13.91
N LEU A 201 0.82 7.98 13.92
CA LEU A 201 -0.35 7.15 14.21
C LEU A 201 -0.68 7.24 15.70
N LEU A 202 -1.73 7.97 16.03
CA LEU A 202 -2.17 8.21 17.40
C LEU A 202 -3.05 7.08 17.93
N ALA A 203 -3.91 6.52 17.07
CA ALA A 203 -4.79 5.42 17.44
C ALA A 203 -5.28 4.63 16.23
N GLN A 204 -5.67 3.38 16.46
CA GLN A 204 -6.28 2.47 15.49
C GLN A 204 -7.36 1.65 16.16
N TRP A 205 -8.49 1.43 15.46
CA TRP A 205 -9.59 0.56 15.91
C TRP A 205 -10.09 -0.31 14.76
N HIS A 206 -10.42 -1.54 15.09
CA HIS A 206 -11.25 -2.41 14.26
C HIS A 206 -12.73 -2.22 14.66
N GLY A 207 -13.51 -1.60 13.77
CA GLY A 207 -14.88 -1.18 14.05
C GLY A 207 -15.02 0.30 14.37
N VAL A 208 -16.23 0.71 14.73
CA VAL A 208 -16.57 2.12 14.99
C VAL A 208 -16.19 2.50 16.42
N PRO A 209 -15.21 3.38 16.67
CA PRO A 209 -14.80 3.78 18.01
C PRO A 209 -15.93 4.52 18.74
N ALA A 210 -15.97 4.44 20.08
CA ALA A 210 -16.88 5.25 20.86
C ALA A 210 -16.53 6.75 20.73
N ALA A 211 -17.55 7.64 20.81
CA ALA A 211 -17.32 9.09 20.69
C ALA A 211 -16.28 9.61 21.68
N LYS A 212 -16.29 9.11 22.93
CA LYS A 212 -15.29 9.46 23.95
C LYS A 212 -13.87 9.03 23.59
N GLN A 213 -13.71 7.86 22.94
CA GLN A 213 -12.41 7.38 22.48
C GLN A 213 -11.86 8.26 21.36
N LEU A 214 -12.72 8.60 20.38
CA LEU A 214 -12.32 9.47 19.27
C LEU A 214 -11.97 10.88 19.78
N ALA A 215 -12.82 11.48 20.63
CA ALA A 215 -12.58 12.80 21.22
C ALA A 215 -11.31 12.87 22.10
N ALA A 216 -10.90 11.76 22.72
CA ALA A 216 -9.69 11.73 23.52
C ALA A 216 -8.40 11.81 22.69
N VAL A 217 -8.46 11.40 21.42
CA VAL A 217 -7.30 11.33 20.52
C VAL A 217 -7.23 12.55 19.60
N VAL A 218 -8.40 13.06 19.16
CA VAL A 218 -8.55 14.18 18.24
C VAL A 218 -8.58 15.51 19.05
N LYS A 219 -7.49 15.79 19.75
CA LYS A 219 -7.37 17.01 20.59
C LYS A 219 -6.35 17.96 20.03
#